data_4b67051035b6b7fdd65a200b4b16de7c
#
_entry.id   4b67051035b6b7fdd65a200b4b16de7c
#
_cell.length_a   1.000
_cell.length_b   1.000
_cell.length_c   1.000
_cell.angle_alpha   90.00
_cell.angle_beta   90.00
_cell.angle_gamma   90.00
#
_symmetry.space_group_name_H-M   'P 1'
#
loop_
_entity.id
_entity.type
_entity.pdbx_description
1 polymer ?
#
loop_
_entity_poly.entity_id
_entity_poly.type
_entity_poly.pdbx_seq_one_letter_code
_entity_poly.pdbx_strand_id
1 'polypeptide(L)'
;MSRRDLGTNIGRRGKTVDKSAMEQMLRRERAMRKKRRKQKSISLAAAVSKNVIALATSLHGIGPLIQDGTLRKRVADMEPAWHPPRGFSLVPIEMSNFSMELLLHQIGDNAVDSEQVDAAERLLTENREVVLQLHGGGYIGKIRNAYRDFAVLYAKMSGKRAVLSVDYRVAPENPYPAALEDACAAYEWLLEMGCASDKIIVAGDSAGGGLALALCLYLKDKKKPLPKKLVLMSPWTDLAATGDSYETNFEKDPLFGNTTDSMIYNNAYYGDNDPKLPYISPLYGDYEGLPPMLFQIGGAEMLLSDSVRAAKKAKAAGCEVHLTVYDEMFHVFQLGMKMMKESRNAWKEIEEFLSC
;
A
#
# COMPACT_ATOMS: atom_id res chain seq x y z
N MET A 1 -29.05 -67.79 24.53
CA MET A 1 -29.03 -68.11 23.09
C MET A 1 -28.45 -66.95 22.33
N SER A 2 -27.31 -67.27 21.78
CA SER A 2 -26.59 -66.70 20.63
C SER A 2 -26.44 -65.18 20.48
N ARG A 3 -25.22 -64.70 20.83
CA ARG A 3 -24.61 -63.47 20.35
C ARG A 3 -24.13 -63.70 18.90
N ARG A 4 -24.44 -62.78 18.00
CA ARG A 4 -23.79 -62.72 16.68
C ARG A 4 -22.88 -61.46 16.65
N ASP A 5 -21.61 -61.70 16.43
CA ASP A 5 -20.54 -60.74 16.20
C ASP A 5 -20.77 -60.01 14.87
N LEU A 6 -20.70 -58.69 14.91
CA LEU A 6 -20.53 -57.84 13.74
C LEU A 6 -19.12 -57.23 13.80
N GLY A 7 -18.20 -57.85 13.09
CA GLY A 7 -16.85 -57.32 12.87
C GLY A 7 -16.86 -56.14 11.94
N THR A 8 -16.48 -54.98 12.43
CA THR A 8 -16.23 -53.76 11.61
C THR A 8 -14.78 -53.76 11.17
N ASN A 9 -14.57 -54.01 9.90
CA ASN A 9 -13.30 -53.95 9.23
C ASN A 9 -12.97 -52.48 8.84
N ILE A 10 -12.23 -51.74 9.69
CA ILE A 10 -11.76 -50.41 9.38
C ILE A 10 -10.40 -50.53 8.67
N GLY A 11 -10.45 -50.52 7.34
CA GLY A 11 -9.27 -50.44 6.49
C GLY A 11 -8.52 -49.12 6.66
N ARG A 12 -7.41 -49.11 7.39
CA ARG A 12 -6.43 -48.01 7.39
C ARG A 12 -5.73 -47.97 6.03
N ARG A 13 -6.22 -47.08 5.12
CA ARG A 13 -5.44 -46.65 3.96
C ARG A 13 -4.36 -45.67 4.44
N GLY A 14 -3.18 -46.15 4.74
CA GLY A 14 -1.97 -45.33 4.89
C GLY A 14 -1.67 -44.69 3.54
N LYS A 15 -1.79 -43.37 3.45
CA LYS A 15 -1.23 -42.62 2.32
C LYS A 15 0.29 -42.72 2.41
N THR A 16 0.89 -43.51 1.54
CA THR A 16 2.35 -43.52 1.33
C THR A 16 2.74 -42.16 0.81
N VAL A 17 3.44 -41.38 1.64
CA VAL A 17 4.00 -40.07 1.22
C VAL A 17 5.04 -40.38 0.14
N ASP A 18 4.87 -39.84 -1.05
CA ASP A 18 5.81 -39.98 -2.15
C ASP A 18 7.17 -39.40 -1.72
N LYS A 19 8.12 -40.23 -1.43
CA LYS A 19 9.48 -39.85 -1.02
C LYS A 19 10.16 -38.95 -2.06
N SER A 20 9.87 -39.15 -3.34
CA SER A 20 10.40 -38.32 -4.45
C SER A 20 9.89 -36.90 -4.38
N ALA A 21 8.59 -36.71 -4.14
CA ALA A 21 7.97 -35.38 -3.99
C ALA A 21 8.50 -34.65 -2.74
N MET A 22 8.70 -35.37 -1.64
CA MET A 22 9.27 -34.80 -0.43
C MET A 22 10.74 -34.39 -0.59
N GLU A 23 11.56 -35.23 -1.28
CA GLU A 23 12.94 -34.84 -1.59
C GLU A 23 13.04 -33.65 -2.53
N GLN A 24 12.17 -33.54 -3.55
CA GLN A 24 12.11 -32.37 -4.41
C GLN A 24 11.71 -31.09 -3.64
N MET A 25 10.75 -31.20 -2.72
CA MET A 25 10.35 -30.09 -1.86
C MET A 25 11.50 -29.63 -0.95
N LEU A 26 12.22 -30.57 -0.33
CA LEU A 26 13.39 -30.27 0.51
C LEU A 26 14.56 -29.67 -0.30
N ARG A 27 14.79 -30.14 -1.54
CA ARG A 27 15.80 -29.53 -2.44
C ARG A 27 15.42 -28.09 -2.83
N ARG A 28 14.13 -27.83 -3.10
CA ARG A 28 13.62 -26.46 -3.37
C ARG A 28 13.75 -25.55 -2.14
N GLU A 29 13.42 -26.05 -0.94
CA GLU A 29 13.61 -25.30 0.31
C GLU A 29 15.09 -25.00 0.59
N ARG A 30 15.99 -26.00 0.40
CA ARG A 30 17.44 -25.78 0.56
C ARG A 30 18.00 -24.78 -0.45
N ALA A 31 17.52 -24.82 -1.71
CA ALA A 31 17.89 -23.85 -2.73
C ALA A 31 17.37 -22.43 -2.40
N MET A 32 16.13 -22.31 -1.90
CA MET A 32 15.57 -21.06 -1.43
C MET A 32 16.29 -20.52 -0.18
N ARG A 33 16.63 -21.38 0.80
CA ARG A 33 17.46 -21.01 1.97
C ARG A 33 18.86 -20.57 1.57
N LYS A 34 19.47 -21.19 0.52
CA LYS A 34 20.79 -20.79 -0.01
C LYS A 34 20.71 -19.47 -0.76
N LYS A 35 19.62 -19.21 -1.48
CA LYS A 35 19.32 -17.92 -2.13
C LYS A 35 19.08 -16.83 -1.08
N ARG A 36 18.30 -17.12 -0.01
CA ARG A 36 18.11 -16.24 1.16
C ARG A 36 19.40 -15.93 1.90
N ARG A 37 20.33 -16.90 2.07
CA ARG A 37 21.64 -16.64 2.70
C ARG A 37 22.55 -15.72 1.90
N LYS A 38 22.44 -15.67 0.55
CA LYS A 38 23.18 -14.73 -0.31
C LYS A 38 22.59 -13.32 -0.31
N GLN A 39 21.32 -13.17 0.13
CA GLN A 39 20.59 -11.90 0.19
C GLN A 39 20.70 -11.20 1.57
N LYS A 40 21.51 -11.70 2.48
CA LYS A 40 21.57 -11.40 3.91
C LYS A 40 22.33 -10.13 4.32
N SER A 41 22.71 -9.24 3.40
CA SER A 41 23.25 -7.94 3.80
C SER A 41 22.39 -6.82 3.19
N ILE A 42 21.62 -6.18 4.05
CA ILE A 42 20.96 -4.91 3.69
C ILE A 42 22.02 -3.87 3.35
N SER A 43 21.71 -2.92 2.49
CA SER A 43 22.63 -1.84 2.16
C SER A 43 22.96 -1.00 3.42
N LEU A 44 24.13 -0.39 3.44
CA LEU A 44 24.52 0.49 4.56
C LEU A 44 23.48 1.60 4.78
N ALA A 45 22.95 2.18 3.70
CA ALA A 45 21.92 3.19 3.77
C ALA A 45 20.65 2.67 4.46
N ALA A 46 20.20 1.42 4.13
CA ALA A 46 19.05 0.81 4.78
C ALA A 46 19.31 0.54 6.28
N ALA A 47 20.49 0.06 6.63
CA ALA A 47 20.86 -0.15 8.04
C ALA A 47 20.88 1.16 8.85
N VAL A 48 21.43 2.22 8.27
CA VAL A 48 21.43 3.56 8.90
C VAL A 48 20.01 4.08 9.04
N SER A 49 19.20 4.01 7.99
CA SER A 49 17.79 4.45 8.04
C SER A 49 16.98 3.71 9.10
N LYS A 50 17.15 2.39 9.19
CA LYS A 50 16.50 1.55 10.21
C LYS A 50 16.83 2.03 11.65
N ASN A 51 18.12 2.30 11.91
CA ASN A 51 18.58 2.77 13.21
C ASN A 51 18.09 4.19 13.53
N VAL A 52 18.07 5.09 12.55
CA VAL A 52 17.54 6.46 12.73
C VAL A 52 16.05 6.44 13.04
N ILE A 53 15.25 5.63 12.33
CA ILE A 53 13.83 5.46 12.60
C ILE A 53 13.63 4.92 14.02
N ALA A 54 14.32 3.84 14.39
CA ALA A 54 14.21 3.25 15.73
C ALA A 54 14.57 4.24 16.84
N LEU A 55 15.59 5.08 16.65
CA LEU A 55 15.94 6.14 17.59
C LEU A 55 14.85 7.21 17.70
N ALA A 56 14.31 7.65 16.56
CA ALA A 56 13.26 8.66 16.54
C ALA A 56 11.95 8.18 17.19
N THR A 57 11.61 6.90 17.02
CA THR A 57 10.37 6.30 17.57
C THR A 57 10.52 5.86 19.03
N SER A 58 11.75 5.69 19.52
CA SER A 58 12.01 5.35 20.94
C SER A 58 11.71 6.49 21.92
N LEU A 59 11.42 7.70 21.44
CA LEU A 59 11.05 8.83 22.28
C LEU A 59 9.66 8.58 22.89
N HIS A 60 9.63 8.36 24.22
CA HIS A 60 8.39 8.10 24.96
C HIS A 60 7.42 9.29 24.89
N GLY A 61 6.10 9.02 24.76
CA GLY A 61 5.05 10.04 24.80
C GLY A 61 4.68 10.65 23.45
N ILE A 62 5.17 10.10 22.33
CA ILE A 62 4.80 10.58 20.97
C ILE A 62 3.42 10.02 20.57
N GLY A 63 3.03 8.84 21.04
CA GLY A 63 1.78 8.17 20.66
C GLY A 63 0.54 9.07 20.77
N PRO A 64 0.25 9.70 21.94
CA PRO A 64 -0.87 10.63 22.08
C PRO A 64 -0.82 11.80 21.10
N LEU A 65 0.37 12.38 20.84
CA LEU A 65 0.56 13.50 19.89
C LEU A 65 0.35 13.09 18.43
N ILE A 66 0.51 11.80 18.12
CA ILE A 66 0.15 11.24 16.83
C ILE A 66 -1.36 11.12 16.72
N GLN A 67 -2.00 10.53 17.75
CA GLN A 67 -3.43 10.23 17.78
C GLN A 67 -4.31 11.51 17.72
N ASP A 68 -3.92 12.58 18.39
CA ASP A 68 -4.65 13.85 18.41
C ASP A 68 -4.32 14.78 17.21
N GLY A 69 -3.42 14.36 16.32
CA GLY A 69 -3.00 15.12 15.16
C GLY A 69 -2.05 16.30 15.46
N THR A 70 -1.62 16.50 16.72
CA THR A 70 -0.70 17.59 17.09
C THR A 70 0.65 17.46 16.40
N LEU A 71 1.21 16.25 16.37
CA LEU A 71 2.48 15.99 15.71
C LEU A 71 2.39 16.27 14.20
N ARG A 72 1.30 15.87 13.55
CA ARG A 72 1.04 16.14 12.15
C ARG A 72 1.13 17.63 11.81
N LYS A 73 0.46 18.47 12.59
CA LYS A 73 0.45 19.92 12.38
C LYS A 73 1.86 20.50 12.53
N ARG A 74 2.58 20.16 13.58
CA ARG A 74 3.96 20.63 13.82
C ARG A 74 4.91 20.21 12.70
N VAL A 75 4.80 18.99 12.22
CA VAL A 75 5.68 18.48 11.17
C VAL A 75 5.34 19.11 9.82
N ALA A 76 4.06 19.38 9.52
CA ALA A 76 3.65 20.11 8.33
C ALA A 76 4.21 21.53 8.30
N ASP A 77 4.18 22.25 9.43
CA ASP A 77 4.73 23.61 9.57
C ASP A 77 6.25 23.67 9.35
N MET A 78 6.96 22.57 9.58
CA MET A 78 8.42 22.47 9.42
C MET A 78 8.84 22.01 8.03
N GLU A 79 7.90 21.56 7.19
CA GLU A 79 8.24 21.05 5.87
C GLU A 79 8.52 22.20 4.90
N PRO A 80 9.66 22.19 4.18
CA PRO A 80 9.97 23.25 3.23
C PRO A 80 8.99 23.23 2.06
N ALA A 81 8.81 24.40 1.42
CA ALA A 81 8.00 24.47 0.21
C ALA A 81 8.55 23.50 -0.86
N TRP A 82 7.65 22.69 -1.43
CA TRP A 82 8.01 21.77 -2.50
C TRP A 82 7.76 22.44 -3.85
N HIS A 83 8.67 22.23 -4.78
CA HIS A 83 8.58 22.71 -6.14
C HIS A 83 8.71 21.55 -7.11
N PRO A 84 7.89 21.46 -8.16
CA PRO A 84 8.03 20.43 -9.15
C PRO A 84 9.39 20.52 -9.84
N PRO A 85 10.05 19.38 -10.10
CA PRO A 85 11.29 19.37 -10.87
C PRO A 85 11.07 19.93 -12.28
N ARG A 86 12.17 20.39 -12.92
CA ARG A 86 12.12 20.87 -14.31
C ARG A 86 11.44 19.84 -15.22
N GLY A 87 10.50 20.30 -16.04
CA GLY A 87 9.71 19.48 -16.95
C GLY A 87 8.44 18.88 -16.32
N PHE A 88 8.05 19.34 -15.13
CA PHE A 88 6.80 19.00 -14.49
C PHE A 88 6.04 20.24 -14.04
N SER A 89 4.73 20.12 -14.01
CA SER A 89 3.80 21.09 -13.41
C SER A 89 2.93 20.41 -12.39
N LEU A 90 2.64 21.08 -11.28
CA LEU A 90 1.72 20.63 -10.25
C LEU A 90 0.50 21.55 -10.26
N VAL A 91 -0.66 20.97 -10.53
CA VAL A 91 -1.94 21.69 -10.57
C VAL A 91 -2.74 21.33 -9.33
N PRO A 92 -3.01 22.27 -8.41
CA PRO A 92 -3.89 22.03 -7.30
C PRO A 92 -5.34 21.95 -7.78
N ILE A 93 -6.13 21.05 -7.21
CA ILE A 93 -7.54 20.84 -7.49
C ILE A 93 -8.29 20.87 -6.16
N GLU A 94 -9.14 21.86 -5.99
CA GLU A 94 -9.96 22.00 -4.79
C GLU A 94 -11.29 21.26 -4.99
N MET A 95 -11.59 20.35 -4.07
CA MET A 95 -12.88 19.70 -3.94
C MET A 95 -13.67 20.34 -2.79
N SER A 96 -14.94 19.99 -2.62
CA SER A 96 -15.77 20.61 -1.57
C SER A 96 -15.26 20.39 -0.14
N ASN A 97 -14.60 19.26 0.14
CA ASN A 97 -14.17 18.86 1.49
C ASN A 97 -12.69 18.45 1.59
N PHE A 98 -11.99 18.31 0.49
CA PHE A 98 -10.60 17.89 0.42
C PHE A 98 -9.93 18.48 -0.82
N SER A 99 -8.63 18.31 -0.97
CA SER A 99 -7.89 18.78 -2.14
C SER A 99 -7.12 17.64 -2.81
N MET A 100 -6.75 17.87 -4.05
CA MET A 100 -5.93 16.98 -4.85
C MET A 100 -4.82 17.75 -5.53
N GLU A 101 -3.76 17.06 -5.92
CA GLU A 101 -2.64 17.61 -6.66
C GLU A 101 -2.40 16.79 -7.91
N LEU A 102 -2.57 17.39 -9.08
CA LEU A 102 -2.32 16.74 -10.37
C LEU A 102 -0.91 17.11 -10.87
N LEU A 103 -0.01 16.14 -10.89
CA LEU A 103 1.33 16.27 -11.46
C LEU A 103 1.31 15.85 -12.93
N LEU A 104 1.76 16.74 -13.79
CA LEU A 104 1.82 16.55 -15.23
C LEU A 104 3.22 16.75 -15.77
N HIS A 105 3.59 16.03 -16.85
CA HIS A 105 4.72 16.40 -17.67
C HIS A 105 4.42 17.69 -18.43
N GLN A 106 5.29 18.67 -18.33
CA GLN A 106 5.20 19.86 -19.17
C GLN A 106 5.35 19.51 -20.64
N ILE A 107 4.45 20.02 -21.45
CA ILE A 107 4.56 19.99 -22.92
C ILE A 107 4.92 21.40 -23.33
N GLY A 108 6.24 21.68 -23.51
CA GLY A 108 6.76 23.00 -23.90
C GLY A 108 7.22 23.89 -22.73
N ASP A 109 7.80 25.06 -23.07
CA ASP A 109 8.41 25.98 -22.10
C ASP A 109 7.40 27.00 -21.47
N ASN A 110 6.11 26.84 -21.70
CA ASN A 110 5.11 27.80 -21.23
C ASN A 110 4.73 27.56 -19.78
N ALA A 111 4.80 28.64 -18.99
CA ALA A 111 4.28 28.67 -17.64
C ALA A 111 2.78 28.37 -17.63
N VAL A 112 2.37 27.70 -16.61
CA VAL A 112 1.01 27.20 -16.42
C VAL A 112 0.13 28.35 -15.94
N ASP A 113 -0.89 28.79 -16.70
CA ASP A 113 -1.94 29.72 -16.31
C ASP A 113 -3.34 29.07 -16.50
N SER A 114 -4.43 29.83 -16.53
CA SER A 114 -5.80 29.26 -16.60
C SER A 114 -6.09 28.33 -17.79
N GLU A 115 -5.24 28.30 -18.81
CA GLU A 115 -5.22 27.25 -19.85
C GLU A 115 -4.81 25.88 -19.31
N GLN A 116 -4.38 25.78 -18.04
CA GLN A 116 -3.88 24.55 -17.40
C GLN A 116 -4.98 23.54 -17.12
N VAL A 117 -6.17 23.98 -16.73
CA VAL A 117 -7.31 23.07 -16.54
C VAL A 117 -7.67 22.43 -17.88
N ASP A 118 -7.72 23.22 -18.96
CA ASP A 118 -7.97 22.73 -20.31
C ASP A 118 -6.83 21.82 -20.82
N ALA A 119 -5.58 22.12 -20.43
CA ALA A 119 -4.43 21.26 -20.75
C ALA A 119 -4.44 19.97 -19.92
N ALA A 120 -4.89 20.02 -18.66
CA ALA A 120 -5.09 18.83 -17.83
C ALA A 120 -6.19 17.95 -18.43
N GLU A 121 -7.32 18.49 -18.84
CA GLU A 121 -8.39 17.77 -19.53
C GLU A 121 -7.88 17.10 -20.82
N ARG A 122 -7.16 17.82 -21.66
CA ARG A 122 -6.58 17.25 -22.89
C ARG A 122 -5.58 16.13 -22.61
N LEU A 123 -4.73 16.28 -21.58
CA LEU A 123 -3.74 15.27 -21.22
C LEU A 123 -4.36 14.00 -20.61
N LEU A 124 -5.48 14.16 -19.88
CA LEU A 124 -6.23 13.04 -19.33
C LEU A 124 -7.04 12.32 -20.42
N THR A 125 -7.54 13.06 -21.44
CA THR A 125 -8.31 12.52 -22.58
C THR A 125 -7.44 11.89 -23.67
N GLU A 126 -6.14 12.21 -23.78
CA GLU A 126 -5.21 11.65 -24.78
C GLU A 126 -4.87 10.15 -24.60
N ASN A 127 -5.72 9.39 -23.93
CA ASN A 127 -5.59 7.93 -23.76
C ASN A 127 -4.33 7.53 -22.97
N ARG A 128 -3.85 8.38 -22.07
CA ARG A 128 -2.68 8.14 -21.21
C ARG A 128 -3.10 7.47 -19.91
N GLU A 129 -2.19 6.71 -19.33
CA GLU A 129 -2.41 6.17 -18.00
C GLU A 129 -2.27 7.26 -16.93
N VAL A 130 -3.12 7.17 -15.91
CA VAL A 130 -3.10 8.04 -14.73
C VAL A 130 -2.88 7.21 -13.48
N VAL A 131 -1.99 7.66 -12.60
CA VAL A 131 -1.85 7.07 -11.26
C VAL A 131 -2.66 7.90 -10.28
N LEU A 132 -3.68 7.29 -9.69
CA LEU A 132 -4.37 7.81 -8.50
C LEU A 132 -3.56 7.39 -7.28
N GLN A 133 -2.87 8.34 -6.66
CA GLN A 133 -2.00 8.12 -5.51
C GLN A 133 -2.74 8.43 -4.21
N LEU A 134 -2.81 7.43 -3.33
CA LEU A 134 -3.37 7.52 -1.98
C LEU A 134 -2.21 7.40 -0.98
N HIS A 135 -1.94 8.46 -0.22
CA HIS A 135 -0.78 8.52 0.67
C HIS A 135 -0.96 7.69 1.94
N GLY A 136 0.15 7.26 2.55
CA GLY A 136 0.17 6.66 3.87
C GLY A 136 0.01 7.69 5.00
N GLY A 137 0.33 7.26 6.22
CA GLY A 137 0.25 8.10 7.42
C GLY A 137 -0.81 7.66 8.43
N GLY A 138 -1.22 6.38 8.39
CA GLY A 138 -2.11 5.77 9.39
C GLY A 138 -3.50 6.38 9.44
N TYR A 139 -4.01 6.96 8.36
CA TYR A 139 -5.27 7.72 8.28
C TYR A 139 -5.31 8.97 9.19
N ILE A 140 -4.16 9.34 9.77
CA ILE A 140 -4.01 10.52 10.65
C ILE A 140 -3.09 11.54 9.98
N GLY A 141 -2.09 11.11 9.23
CA GLY A 141 -1.16 11.96 8.49
C GLY A 141 -1.77 12.51 7.22
N LYS A 142 -1.37 13.72 6.83
CA LYS A 142 -1.73 14.39 5.59
C LYS A 142 -0.66 14.17 4.51
N ILE A 143 -0.95 14.58 3.27
CA ILE A 143 0.02 14.54 2.18
C ILE A 143 1.30 15.32 2.55
N ARG A 144 2.46 14.79 2.13
CA ARG A 144 3.79 15.32 2.44
C ARG A 144 4.64 15.38 1.17
N ASN A 145 5.73 16.16 1.22
CA ASN A 145 6.67 16.29 0.10
C ASN A 145 7.19 14.94 -0.41
N ALA A 146 7.39 13.96 0.47
CA ALA A 146 7.76 12.61 0.07
C ALA A 146 6.77 11.96 -0.92
N TYR A 147 5.48 12.24 -0.79
CA TYR A 147 4.45 11.74 -1.71
C TYR A 147 4.46 12.48 -3.05
N ARG A 148 4.80 13.76 -3.06
CA ARG A 148 5.06 14.53 -4.29
C ARG A 148 6.28 13.99 -5.03
N ASP A 149 7.32 13.58 -4.29
CA ASP A 149 8.48 12.89 -4.87
C ASP A 149 8.11 11.49 -5.42
N PHE A 150 7.21 10.75 -4.77
CA PHE A 150 6.64 9.52 -5.33
C PHE A 150 5.87 9.79 -6.62
N ALA A 151 5.06 10.84 -6.65
CA ALA A 151 4.35 11.24 -7.86
C ALA A 151 5.32 11.50 -9.02
N VAL A 152 6.45 12.16 -8.77
CA VAL A 152 7.52 12.36 -9.77
C VAL A 152 8.13 11.02 -10.22
N LEU A 153 8.31 10.05 -9.32
CA LEU A 153 8.81 8.72 -9.70
C LEU A 153 7.82 8.00 -10.61
N TYR A 154 6.53 7.96 -10.26
CA TYR A 154 5.50 7.38 -11.13
C TYR A 154 5.42 8.08 -12.49
N ALA A 155 5.44 9.40 -12.50
CA ALA A 155 5.36 10.18 -13.74
C ALA A 155 6.58 9.98 -14.67
N LYS A 156 7.76 9.65 -14.11
CA LYS A 156 9.00 9.37 -14.87
C LYS A 156 9.06 7.97 -15.46
N MET A 157 8.23 7.04 -14.99
CA MET A 157 8.18 5.68 -15.54
C MET A 157 7.75 5.68 -17.00
N SER A 158 8.05 4.61 -17.72
CA SER A 158 7.64 4.42 -19.10
C SER A 158 6.13 4.70 -19.26
N GLY A 159 5.77 5.51 -20.27
CA GLY A 159 4.38 5.94 -20.51
C GLY A 159 4.07 7.38 -20.12
N LYS A 160 4.97 8.11 -19.43
CA LYS A 160 4.79 9.53 -19.05
C LYS A 160 3.41 9.77 -18.42
N ARG A 161 3.11 9.05 -17.33
CA ARG A 161 1.82 9.08 -16.66
C ARG A 161 1.57 10.41 -15.98
N ALA A 162 0.32 10.85 -15.96
CA ALA A 162 -0.13 11.85 -14.99
C ALA A 162 -0.27 11.19 -13.61
N VAL A 163 -0.14 11.96 -12.54
CA VAL A 163 -0.34 11.48 -11.18
C VAL A 163 -1.28 12.41 -10.44
N LEU A 164 -2.42 11.89 -10.00
CA LEU A 164 -3.37 12.58 -9.14
C LEU A 164 -3.14 12.11 -7.70
N SER A 165 -2.59 12.98 -6.87
CA SER A 165 -2.37 12.71 -5.44
C SER A 165 -3.51 13.30 -4.63
N VAL A 166 -4.13 12.49 -3.76
CA VAL A 166 -5.30 12.90 -2.98
C VAL A 166 -4.86 13.27 -1.56
N ASP A 167 -5.10 14.52 -1.13
CA ASP A 167 -4.97 14.92 0.27
C ASP A 167 -6.29 14.69 1.01
N TYR A 168 -6.67 13.42 1.13
CA TYR A 168 -7.93 13.01 1.71
C TYR A 168 -8.09 13.44 3.19
N ARG A 169 -9.33 13.57 3.63
CA ARG A 169 -9.68 13.87 5.03
C ARG A 169 -9.19 12.77 5.96
N VAL A 170 -8.64 13.17 7.09
CA VAL A 170 -8.00 12.26 8.05
C VAL A 170 -8.57 12.39 9.45
N ALA A 171 -8.41 11.34 10.24
CA ALA A 171 -8.76 11.32 11.66
C ALA A 171 -7.74 12.17 12.48
N PRO A 172 -8.09 12.59 13.71
CA PRO A 172 -9.37 12.34 14.38
C PRO A 172 -10.52 13.24 13.92
N GLU A 173 -10.25 14.33 13.19
CA GLU A 173 -11.28 15.31 12.80
C GLU A 173 -12.30 14.69 11.83
N ASN A 174 -11.85 13.77 10.98
CA ASN A 174 -12.68 13.10 9.99
C ASN A 174 -12.40 11.59 9.99
N PRO A 175 -13.02 10.84 10.91
CA PRO A 175 -12.87 9.39 10.94
C PRO A 175 -13.54 8.72 9.73
N TYR A 176 -13.51 7.40 9.67
CA TYR A 176 -14.24 6.62 8.68
C TYR A 176 -15.73 7.04 8.63
N PRO A 177 -16.31 7.25 7.43
CA PRO A 177 -15.79 6.84 6.11
C PRO A 177 -15.09 7.95 5.30
N ALA A 178 -14.73 9.10 5.89
CA ALA A 178 -14.32 10.30 5.16
C ALA A 178 -13.20 10.06 4.13
N ALA A 179 -12.13 9.36 4.50
CA ALA A 179 -11.04 9.05 3.58
C ALA A 179 -11.48 8.18 2.39
N LEU A 180 -12.38 7.23 2.61
CA LEU A 180 -12.93 6.39 1.55
C LEU A 180 -13.83 7.20 0.61
N GLU A 181 -14.67 8.07 1.13
CA GLU A 181 -15.51 8.97 0.34
C GLU A 181 -14.66 9.87 -0.57
N ASP A 182 -13.57 10.44 -0.03
CA ASP A 182 -12.66 11.28 -0.80
C ASP A 182 -11.91 10.49 -1.87
N ALA A 183 -11.46 9.27 -1.58
CA ALA A 183 -10.84 8.39 -2.57
C ALA A 183 -11.82 8.00 -3.68
N CYS A 184 -13.09 7.73 -3.34
CA CYS A 184 -14.15 7.48 -4.33
C CYS A 184 -14.42 8.70 -5.19
N ALA A 185 -14.55 9.89 -4.58
CA ALA A 185 -14.77 11.12 -5.30
C ALA A 185 -13.62 11.47 -6.25
N ALA A 186 -12.37 11.24 -5.83
CA ALA A 186 -11.20 11.43 -6.69
C ALA A 186 -11.18 10.44 -7.88
N TYR A 187 -11.58 9.19 -7.67
CA TYR A 187 -11.69 8.21 -8.74
C TYR A 187 -12.80 8.57 -9.72
N GLU A 188 -13.97 8.98 -9.22
CA GLU A 188 -15.11 9.42 -10.03
C GLU A 188 -14.76 10.68 -10.82
N TRP A 189 -14.06 11.64 -10.22
CA TRP A 189 -13.55 12.82 -10.91
C TRP A 189 -12.69 12.44 -12.12
N LEU A 190 -11.77 11.47 -12.00
CA LEU A 190 -10.99 11.00 -13.16
C LEU A 190 -11.87 10.43 -14.27
N LEU A 191 -12.93 9.69 -13.93
CA LEU A 191 -13.86 9.16 -14.93
C LEU A 191 -14.67 10.28 -15.61
N GLU A 192 -15.12 11.29 -14.85
CA GLU A 192 -15.84 12.46 -15.34
C GLU A 192 -14.95 13.32 -16.26
N MET A 193 -13.63 13.39 -15.96
CA MET A 193 -12.63 14.03 -16.82
C MET A 193 -12.30 13.20 -18.08
N GLY A 194 -12.99 12.08 -18.31
CA GLY A 194 -12.85 11.27 -19.52
C GLY A 194 -11.75 10.19 -19.45
N CYS A 195 -11.11 9.97 -18.28
CA CYS A 195 -10.17 8.86 -18.14
C CYS A 195 -10.92 7.53 -18.17
N ALA A 196 -10.57 6.64 -19.07
CA ALA A 196 -11.09 5.29 -19.06
C ALA A 196 -10.56 4.52 -17.82
N SER A 197 -11.40 3.73 -17.17
CA SER A 197 -11.02 2.99 -15.96
C SER A 197 -9.83 2.04 -16.17
N ASP A 198 -9.70 1.46 -17.37
CA ASP A 198 -8.57 0.62 -17.77
C ASP A 198 -7.26 1.39 -18.02
N LYS A 199 -7.26 2.70 -17.79
CA LYS A 199 -6.10 3.59 -17.80
C LYS A 199 -5.76 4.13 -16.41
N ILE A 200 -6.62 3.90 -15.42
CA ILE A 200 -6.40 4.35 -14.04
C ILE A 200 -5.67 3.25 -13.27
N ILE A 201 -4.52 3.60 -12.70
CA ILE A 201 -3.75 2.77 -11.77
C ILE A 201 -3.97 3.37 -10.39
N VAL A 202 -4.34 2.57 -9.39
CA VAL A 202 -4.39 3.06 -8.01
C VAL A 202 -3.15 2.60 -7.27
N ALA A 203 -2.43 3.55 -6.68
CA ALA A 203 -1.21 3.28 -5.94
C ALA A 203 -1.32 3.84 -4.52
N GLY A 204 -0.91 3.07 -3.53
CA GLY A 204 -0.91 3.53 -2.15
C GLY A 204 0.09 2.79 -1.27
N ASP A 205 0.51 3.45 -0.21
CA ASP A 205 1.40 2.90 0.80
C ASP A 205 0.72 2.89 2.18
N SER A 206 1.03 1.91 3.01
CA SER A 206 0.53 1.86 4.40
C SER A 206 -1.01 1.97 4.46
N ALA A 207 -1.55 2.97 5.17
CA ALA A 207 -2.97 3.30 5.19
C ALA A 207 -3.53 3.58 3.79
N GLY A 208 -2.78 4.30 2.93
CA GLY A 208 -3.18 4.53 1.54
C GLY A 208 -3.24 3.26 0.71
N GLY A 209 -2.40 2.26 1.00
CA GLY A 209 -2.48 0.92 0.41
C GLY A 209 -3.73 0.15 0.85
N GLY A 210 -4.10 0.26 2.13
CA GLY A 210 -5.39 -0.23 2.64
C GLY A 210 -6.57 0.47 1.98
N LEU A 211 -6.51 1.80 1.88
CA LEU A 211 -7.53 2.62 1.23
C LEU A 211 -7.70 2.28 -0.26
N ALA A 212 -6.61 1.98 -0.97
CA ALA A 212 -6.66 1.55 -2.37
C ALA A 212 -7.45 0.23 -2.55
N LEU A 213 -7.26 -0.73 -1.66
CA LEU A 213 -8.04 -1.96 -1.64
C LEU A 213 -9.50 -1.70 -1.24
N ALA A 214 -9.75 -0.88 -0.21
CA ALA A 214 -11.09 -0.50 0.22
C ALA A 214 -11.88 0.21 -0.89
N LEU A 215 -11.22 1.11 -1.64
CA LEU A 215 -11.78 1.75 -2.82
C LEU A 215 -12.23 0.70 -3.85
N CYS A 216 -11.37 -0.28 -4.19
CA CYS A 216 -11.73 -1.31 -5.16
C CYS A 216 -12.89 -2.20 -4.68
N LEU A 217 -12.94 -2.56 -3.39
CA LEU A 217 -14.08 -3.27 -2.82
C LEU A 217 -15.36 -2.46 -2.94
N TYR A 218 -15.31 -1.17 -2.60
CA TYR A 218 -16.46 -0.28 -2.73
C TYR A 218 -16.94 -0.15 -4.18
N LEU A 219 -16.03 0.08 -5.13
CA LEU A 219 -16.36 0.18 -6.55
C LEU A 219 -17.01 -1.10 -7.05
N LYS A 220 -16.47 -2.27 -6.70
CA LYS A 220 -17.04 -3.58 -7.02
C LYS A 220 -18.46 -3.72 -6.48
N ASP A 221 -18.67 -3.45 -5.19
CA ASP A 221 -19.98 -3.59 -4.54
C ASP A 221 -21.02 -2.64 -5.15
N LYS A 222 -20.57 -1.47 -5.60
CA LYS A 222 -21.42 -0.49 -6.32
C LYS A 222 -21.53 -0.77 -7.83
N LYS A 223 -20.92 -1.86 -8.32
CA LYS A 223 -20.88 -2.23 -9.74
C LYS A 223 -20.32 -1.11 -10.64
N LYS A 224 -19.38 -0.33 -10.12
CA LYS A 224 -18.65 0.71 -10.84
C LYS A 224 -17.43 0.11 -11.56
N PRO A 225 -16.93 0.73 -12.63
CA PRO A 225 -15.71 0.29 -13.30
C PRO A 225 -14.53 0.23 -12.33
N LEU A 226 -13.74 -0.84 -12.40
CA LEU A 226 -12.53 -1.01 -11.58
C LEU A 226 -11.31 -0.43 -12.28
N PRO A 227 -10.26 -0.01 -11.53
CA PRO A 227 -9.01 0.47 -12.11
C PRO A 227 -8.26 -0.67 -12.82
N LYS A 228 -7.28 -0.27 -13.65
CA LYS A 228 -6.43 -1.20 -14.40
C LYS A 228 -5.60 -2.11 -13.51
N LYS A 229 -4.95 -1.53 -12.49
CA LYS A 229 -3.98 -2.21 -11.61
C LYS A 229 -3.91 -1.53 -10.24
N LEU A 230 -3.41 -2.27 -9.25
CA LEU A 230 -3.08 -1.77 -7.92
C LEU A 230 -1.58 -1.90 -7.64
N VAL A 231 -0.97 -0.86 -7.07
CA VAL A 231 0.38 -0.88 -6.49
C VAL A 231 0.27 -0.62 -5.00
N LEU A 232 0.63 -1.61 -4.19
CA LEU A 232 0.39 -1.64 -2.76
C LEU A 232 1.73 -1.81 -2.02
N MET A 233 2.24 -0.72 -1.45
CA MET A 233 3.49 -0.69 -0.70
C MET A 233 3.19 -0.78 0.80
N SER A 234 3.59 -1.86 1.45
CA SER A 234 3.35 -2.10 2.88
C SER A 234 1.89 -1.82 3.31
N PRO A 235 0.86 -2.29 2.56
CA PRO A 235 -0.52 -1.90 2.79
C PRO A 235 -1.01 -2.34 4.18
N TRP A 236 -1.67 -1.43 4.91
CA TRP A 236 -2.35 -1.74 6.17
C TRP A 236 -3.75 -2.24 5.89
N THR A 237 -3.94 -3.55 5.95
CA THR A 237 -5.19 -4.21 5.52
C THR A 237 -5.99 -4.81 6.67
N ASP A 238 -5.45 -4.81 7.90
CA ASP A 238 -6.06 -5.38 9.10
C ASP A 238 -5.91 -4.45 10.31
N LEU A 239 -6.83 -3.49 10.45
CA LEU A 239 -6.83 -2.55 11.57
C LEU A 239 -7.25 -3.21 12.90
N ALA A 240 -7.68 -4.48 12.87
CA ALA A 240 -7.90 -5.29 14.07
C ALA A 240 -6.62 -5.98 14.56
N ALA A 241 -5.48 -5.80 13.90
CA ALA A 241 -4.15 -6.30 14.27
C ALA A 241 -4.14 -7.82 14.60
N THR A 242 -4.80 -8.65 13.78
CA THR A 242 -4.96 -10.08 14.06
C THR A 242 -3.87 -10.97 13.45
N GLY A 243 -2.90 -10.39 12.75
CA GLY A 243 -1.81 -11.11 12.11
C GLY A 243 -0.70 -11.52 13.09
N ASP A 244 -0.02 -12.61 12.80
CA ASP A 244 1.09 -13.15 13.61
C ASP A 244 2.33 -12.23 13.63
N SER A 245 2.54 -11.43 12.60
CA SER A 245 3.67 -10.51 12.53
C SER A 245 3.58 -9.34 13.52
N TYR A 246 2.41 -9.02 14.03
CA TYR A 246 2.26 -8.03 15.10
C TYR A 246 3.00 -8.44 16.38
N GLU A 247 3.15 -9.74 16.62
CA GLU A 247 3.93 -10.30 17.72
C GLU A 247 5.37 -10.64 17.28
N THR A 248 5.52 -11.39 16.18
CA THR A 248 6.83 -11.96 15.77
C THR A 248 7.82 -10.93 15.26
N ASN A 249 7.34 -9.76 14.82
CA ASN A 249 8.16 -8.64 14.38
C ASN A 249 8.11 -7.44 15.34
N PHE A 250 7.47 -7.56 16.49
CA PHE A 250 7.37 -6.47 17.48
C PHE A 250 8.72 -5.84 17.86
N GLU A 251 9.76 -6.65 18.05
CA GLU A 251 11.10 -6.17 18.36
C GLU A 251 11.92 -5.77 17.12
N LYS A 252 11.46 -6.15 15.91
CA LYS A 252 12.22 -5.95 14.66
C LYS A 252 11.78 -4.71 13.89
N ASP A 253 10.50 -4.32 14.05
CA ASP A 253 9.95 -3.16 13.36
C ASP A 253 10.44 -1.87 14.02
N PRO A 254 11.24 -1.05 13.30
CA PRO A 254 11.79 0.17 13.88
C PRO A 254 10.76 1.30 14.02
N LEU A 255 9.61 1.18 13.34
CA LEU A 255 8.59 2.24 13.33
C LEU A 255 7.47 1.98 14.33
N PHE A 256 6.92 0.77 14.33
CA PHE A 256 5.73 0.43 15.13
C PHE A 256 6.06 -0.48 16.32
N GLY A 257 7.25 -1.05 16.34
CA GLY A 257 7.64 -2.02 17.35
C GLY A 257 8.08 -1.40 18.69
N ASN A 258 8.34 -2.27 19.66
CA ASN A 258 8.85 -1.94 20.99
C ASN A 258 7.93 -1.01 21.83
N THR A 259 6.68 -0.80 21.41
CA THR A 259 5.68 -0.05 22.18
C THR A 259 4.27 -0.54 21.86
N THR A 260 3.41 -0.60 22.86
CA THR A 260 1.98 -0.82 22.72
C THR A 260 1.20 0.48 22.50
N ASP A 261 1.86 1.63 22.70
CA ASP A 261 1.32 2.96 22.44
C ASP A 261 1.57 3.34 20.95
N SER A 262 1.12 2.48 20.06
CA SER A 262 1.24 2.64 18.62
C SER A 262 -0.13 2.79 17.96
N MET A 263 -0.21 3.62 16.93
CA MET A 263 -1.44 3.82 16.14
C MET A 263 -1.99 2.52 15.52
N ILE A 264 -1.18 1.47 15.40
CA ILE A 264 -1.64 0.20 14.85
C ILE A 264 -2.50 -0.62 15.82
N TYR A 265 -2.49 -0.31 17.12
CA TYR A 265 -3.33 -0.97 18.13
C TYR A 265 -4.54 -0.12 18.54
N ASN A 266 -4.46 1.19 18.36
CA ASN A 266 -5.53 2.12 18.69
C ASN A 266 -5.50 3.27 17.68
N ASN A 267 -6.43 3.31 16.74
CA ASN A 267 -6.47 4.32 15.70
C ASN A 267 -7.81 5.03 15.66
N ALA A 268 -7.77 6.36 15.67
CA ALA A 268 -8.95 7.21 15.62
C ALA A 268 -9.74 7.07 14.30
N TYR A 269 -9.18 6.45 13.26
CA TYR A 269 -9.84 6.32 11.97
C TYR A 269 -11.13 5.51 12.02
N TYR A 270 -11.14 4.35 12.66
CA TYR A 270 -12.35 3.53 12.69
C TYR A 270 -13.39 4.00 13.74
N GLY A 271 -13.03 4.89 14.68
CA GLY A 271 -13.96 5.40 15.69
C GLY A 271 -14.64 4.26 16.45
N ASP A 272 -15.98 4.32 16.54
CA ASP A 272 -16.82 3.29 17.18
C ASP A 272 -17.19 2.13 16.24
N ASN A 273 -16.67 2.10 15.00
CA ASN A 273 -16.97 1.03 14.05
C ASN A 273 -16.15 -0.23 14.35
N ASP A 274 -16.66 -1.39 13.95
CA ASP A 274 -15.90 -2.63 13.98
C ASP A 274 -14.66 -2.51 13.06
N PRO A 275 -13.43 -2.61 13.60
CA PRO A 275 -12.22 -2.53 12.78
C PRO A 275 -12.12 -3.62 11.71
N LYS A 276 -12.95 -4.68 11.77
CA LYS A 276 -13.02 -5.74 10.76
C LYS A 276 -13.98 -5.45 9.61
N LEU A 277 -14.67 -4.32 9.59
CA LEU A 277 -15.48 -3.93 8.44
C LEU A 277 -14.61 -3.90 7.17
N PRO A 278 -15.06 -4.48 6.03
CA PRO A 278 -14.25 -4.61 4.80
C PRO A 278 -13.73 -3.29 4.24
N TYR A 279 -14.42 -2.19 4.46
CA TYR A 279 -13.99 -0.87 4.00
C TYR A 279 -13.02 -0.17 4.97
N ILE A 280 -12.88 -0.69 6.19
CA ILE A 280 -11.88 -0.27 7.18
C ILE A 280 -10.65 -1.17 7.08
N SER A 281 -10.89 -2.49 7.12
CA SER A 281 -9.87 -3.53 6.98
C SER A 281 -10.15 -4.38 5.74
N PRO A 282 -9.61 -4.00 4.59
CA PRO A 282 -9.92 -4.67 3.32
C PRO A 282 -9.54 -6.15 3.28
N LEU A 283 -8.68 -6.60 4.18
CA LEU A 283 -8.41 -8.03 4.37
C LEU A 283 -9.68 -8.88 4.51
N TYR A 284 -10.74 -8.34 5.10
CA TYR A 284 -11.99 -9.07 5.34
C TYR A 284 -12.98 -8.98 4.16
N GLY A 285 -12.71 -8.17 3.13
CA GLY A 285 -13.55 -8.00 1.94
C GLY A 285 -13.50 -9.19 0.97
N ASP A 286 -14.38 -9.21 -0.01
CA ASP A 286 -14.38 -10.20 -1.09
C ASP A 286 -13.55 -9.73 -2.28
N TYR A 287 -12.49 -10.50 -2.64
CA TYR A 287 -11.52 -10.12 -3.64
C TYR A 287 -11.81 -10.66 -5.06
N GLU A 288 -12.86 -11.44 -5.24
CA GLU A 288 -13.23 -11.96 -6.55
C GLU A 288 -13.43 -10.81 -7.56
N GLY A 289 -12.79 -10.92 -8.72
CA GLY A 289 -12.89 -9.92 -9.79
C GLY A 289 -12.13 -8.62 -9.56
N LEU A 290 -11.32 -8.49 -8.49
CA LEU A 290 -10.45 -7.33 -8.32
C LEU A 290 -9.32 -7.32 -9.36
N PRO A 291 -8.78 -6.13 -9.71
CA PRO A 291 -7.76 -5.99 -10.74
C PRO A 291 -6.40 -6.63 -10.34
N PRO A 292 -5.48 -6.80 -11.30
CA PRO A 292 -4.10 -7.20 -11.02
C PRO A 292 -3.45 -6.31 -9.95
N MET A 293 -2.68 -6.91 -9.03
CA MET A 293 -2.11 -6.18 -7.91
C MET A 293 -0.67 -6.61 -7.59
N LEU A 294 0.16 -5.60 -7.29
CA LEU A 294 1.50 -5.77 -6.78
C LEU A 294 1.53 -5.41 -5.29
N PHE A 295 1.95 -6.36 -4.45
CA PHE A 295 2.25 -6.14 -3.05
C PHE A 295 3.76 -6.12 -2.85
N GLN A 296 4.26 -5.07 -2.20
CA GLN A 296 5.65 -4.99 -1.72
C GLN A 296 5.65 -4.74 -0.22
N ILE A 297 6.40 -5.51 0.53
CA ILE A 297 6.42 -5.46 2.00
C ILE A 297 7.82 -5.73 2.55
N GLY A 298 8.21 -5.04 3.61
CA GLY A 298 9.41 -5.32 4.37
C GLY A 298 9.26 -6.53 5.29
N GLY A 299 10.28 -7.40 5.32
CA GLY A 299 10.27 -8.61 6.15
C GLY A 299 10.38 -8.35 7.65
N ALA A 300 10.80 -7.15 8.06
CA ALA A 300 10.87 -6.75 9.47
C ALA A 300 9.63 -6.00 9.97
N GLU A 301 8.63 -5.79 9.11
CA GLU A 301 7.42 -5.02 9.46
C GLU A 301 6.43 -5.80 10.32
N MET A 302 5.80 -5.12 11.27
CA MET A 302 4.63 -5.65 11.97
C MET A 302 3.44 -5.86 11.03
N LEU A 303 3.34 -5.10 9.93
CA LEU A 303 2.31 -5.26 8.88
C LEU A 303 2.65 -6.35 7.85
N LEU A 304 3.69 -7.20 8.07
CA LEU A 304 4.04 -8.27 7.13
C LEU A 304 2.87 -9.22 6.86
N SER A 305 2.17 -9.64 7.89
CA SER A 305 1.02 -10.55 7.75
C SER A 305 -0.15 -9.92 7.01
N ASP A 306 -0.33 -8.61 7.06
CA ASP A 306 -1.35 -7.88 6.33
C ASP A 306 -1.21 -8.11 4.83
N SER A 307 -0.04 -7.79 4.27
CA SER A 307 0.25 -8.01 2.85
C SER A 307 0.20 -9.47 2.46
N VAL A 308 0.79 -10.37 3.28
CA VAL A 308 0.84 -11.81 2.96
C VAL A 308 -0.55 -12.43 2.96
N ARG A 309 -1.40 -12.09 3.93
CA ARG A 309 -2.78 -12.60 4.05
C ARG A 309 -3.66 -12.04 2.92
N ALA A 310 -3.58 -10.74 2.65
CA ALA A 310 -4.32 -10.09 1.57
C ALA A 310 -3.92 -10.66 0.19
N ALA A 311 -2.63 -10.80 -0.09
CA ALA A 311 -2.13 -11.39 -1.33
C ALA A 311 -2.56 -12.86 -1.51
N LYS A 312 -2.51 -13.67 -0.43
CA LYS A 312 -3.01 -15.05 -0.46
C LYS A 312 -4.51 -15.10 -0.77
N LYS A 313 -5.29 -14.24 -0.13
CA LYS A 313 -6.74 -14.14 -0.34
C LYS A 313 -7.07 -13.73 -1.77
N ALA A 314 -6.42 -12.70 -2.30
CA ALA A 314 -6.59 -12.26 -3.68
C ALA A 314 -6.25 -13.39 -4.68
N LYS A 315 -5.14 -14.09 -4.47
CA LYS A 315 -4.76 -15.22 -5.31
C LYS A 315 -5.77 -16.38 -5.24
N ALA A 316 -6.32 -16.66 -4.06
CA ALA A 316 -7.35 -17.67 -3.88
C ALA A 316 -8.68 -17.29 -4.56
N ALA A 317 -8.96 -16.00 -4.67
CA ALA A 317 -10.10 -15.44 -5.39
C ALA A 317 -9.88 -15.32 -6.92
N GLY A 318 -8.75 -15.83 -7.44
CA GLY A 318 -8.45 -15.84 -8.88
C GLY A 318 -7.83 -14.55 -9.43
N CYS A 319 -7.47 -13.58 -8.58
CA CYS A 319 -6.80 -12.37 -9.03
C CYS A 319 -5.35 -12.64 -9.45
N GLU A 320 -4.83 -11.85 -10.39
CA GLU A 320 -3.41 -11.78 -10.69
C GLU A 320 -2.68 -11.05 -9.57
N VAL A 321 -1.73 -11.71 -8.91
CA VAL A 321 -1.06 -11.20 -7.72
C VAL A 321 0.45 -11.40 -7.81
N HIS A 322 1.19 -10.29 -7.68
CA HIS A 322 2.62 -10.25 -7.45
C HIS A 322 2.86 -9.88 -5.98
N LEU A 323 3.62 -10.68 -5.25
CA LEU A 323 4.00 -10.41 -3.86
C LEU A 323 5.50 -10.53 -3.70
N THR A 324 6.15 -9.44 -3.30
CA THR A 324 7.58 -9.42 -2.98
C THR A 324 7.79 -9.01 -1.52
N VAL A 325 8.41 -9.90 -0.76
CA VAL A 325 8.89 -9.61 0.61
C VAL A 325 10.36 -9.25 0.54
N TYR A 326 10.69 -8.03 0.92
CA TYR A 326 12.05 -7.52 1.01
C TYR A 326 12.62 -7.85 2.40
N ASP A 327 13.46 -8.89 2.47
CA ASP A 327 14.04 -9.37 3.74
C ASP A 327 14.68 -8.20 4.53
N GLU A 328 14.44 -8.15 5.85
CA GLU A 328 14.98 -7.15 6.80
C GLU A 328 14.55 -5.69 6.53
N MET A 329 13.76 -5.40 5.50
CA MET A 329 13.28 -4.05 5.26
C MET A 329 12.17 -3.67 6.23
N PHE A 330 12.10 -2.38 6.51
CA PHE A 330 11.15 -1.73 7.40
C PHE A 330 9.98 -1.14 6.61
N HIS A 331 9.00 -0.64 7.34
CA HIS A 331 7.74 -0.10 6.80
C HIS A 331 7.96 1.02 5.78
N VAL A 332 7.35 0.87 4.62
CA VAL A 332 7.44 1.78 3.47
C VAL A 332 8.90 2.17 3.14
N PHE A 333 9.81 1.20 3.12
CA PHE A 333 11.22 1.40 2.80
C PHE A 333 11.43 2.03 1.42
N GLN A 334 10.43 2.03 0.57
CA GLN A 334 10.39 2.70 -0.73
C GLN A 334 10.62 4.22 -0.61
N LEU A 335 10.35 4.82 0.56
CA LEU A 335 10.70 6.22 0.88
C LEU A 335 12.22 6.50 0.79
N GLY A 336 13.06 5.48 0.87
CA GLY A 336 14.50 5.60 0.61
C GLY A 336 14.87 5.95 -0.83
N MET A 337 13.91 5.88 -1.78
CA MET A 337 14.04 6.31 -3.17
C MET A 337 15.38 5.88 -3.80
N LYS A 338 16.21 6.86 -4.21
CA LYS A 338 17.51 6.59 -4.84
C LYS A 338 18.64 6.27 -3.85
N MET A 339 18.47 6.56 -2.56
CA MET A 339 19.50 6.38 -1.55
C MET A 339 19.73 4.91 -1.18
N MET A 340 18.66 4.09 -1.15
CA MET A 340 18.72 2.68 -0.78
C MET A 340 18.63 1.79 -2.01
N LYS A 341 19.47 0.74 -2.04
CA LYS A 341 19.43 -0.25 -3.12
C LYS A 341 18.11 -0.99 -3.16
N GLU A 342 17.60 -1.35 -2.00
CA GLU A 342 16.33 -2.08 -1.82
C GLU A 342 15.16 -1.25 -2.35
N SER A 343 15.14 0.02 -2.04
CA SER A 343 14.14 0.97 -2.54
C SER A 343 14.22 1.12 -4.07
N ARG A 344 15.43 1.28 -4.64
CA ARG A 344 15.60 1.32 -6.11
C ARG A 344 15.08 0.06 -6.80
N ASN A 345 15.31 -1.11 -6.20
CA ASN A 345 14.82 -2.38 -6.73
C ASN A 345 13.29 -2.45 -6.68
N ALA A 346 12.70 -1.97 -5.58
CA ALA A 346 11.24 -1.92 -5.43
C ALA A 346 10.60 -0.98 -6.47
N TRP A 347 11.17 0.19 -6.69
CA TRP A 347 10.69 1.11 -7.73
C TRP A 347 10.85 0.55 -9.15
N LYS A 348 11.93 -0.19 -9.41
CA LYS A 348 12.11 -0.89 -10.69
C LYS A 348 11.06 -2.00 -10.89
N GLU A 349 10.75 -2.76 -9.86
CA GLU A 349 9.69 -3.78 -9.89
C GLU A 349 8.30 -3.15 -10.16
N ILE A 350 8.01 -1.98 -9.57
CA ILE A 350 6.79 -1.23 -9.85
C ILE A 350 6.75 -0.84 -11.35
N GLU A 351 7.84 -0.31 -11.91
CA GLU A 351 7.92 0.05 -13.32
C GLU A 351 7.71 -1.17 -14.23
N GLU A 352 8.33 -2.31 -13.92
CA GLU A 352 8.15 -3.58 -14.65
C GLU A 352 6.68 -4.04 -14.59
N PHE A 353 6.06 -4.03 -13.40
CA PHE A 353 4.65 -4.40 -13.24
C PHE A 353 3.70 -3.47 -14.01
N LEU A 354 3.98 -2.18 -14.04
CA LEU A 354 3.15 -1.21 -14.76
C LEU A 354 3.35 -1.25 -16.28
N SER A 355 4.44 -1.85 -16.77
CA SER A 355 4.76 -1.95 -18.21
C SER A 355 4.18 -3.19 -18.88
N CYS A 356 3.75 -4.20 -18.10
CA CYS A 356 3.02 -5.37 -18.56
C CYS A 356 1.55 -5.02 -18.76
#